data_9a1b6cf7b5d49dc58656a6a8e355b316
#
_entry.id   9a1b6cf7b5d49dc58656a6a8e355b316
#
_cell.length_a   1.000
_cell.length_b   1.000
_cell.length_c   1.000
_cell.angle_alpha   90.00
_cell.angle_beta   90.00
_cell.angle_gamma   90.00
#
_symmetry.space_group_name_H-M   'P 1'
#
loop_
_entity.id
_entity.type
_entity.pdbx_description
1 polymer ?
#
loop_
_entity_poly.entity_id
_entity_poly.type
_entity_poly.pdbx_seq_one_letter_code
_entity_poly.pdbx_strand_id
1 'polypeptide(L)'
;MKKVAVECRHIGLAYGRTEVLKDVTLKIEPGEFFALLGPSGSGKSTLLRLIAGFNRANRGELLIDGRDISGVPSHGRNIGMVFQSYALWPHLTVADNVAFGLVERRLPREEIRRRTEAALELVGLREYAARRPNQLSGGQQQRVALARTIVIEPQVLLLDEPLSNLDKKLRVTMRQELLALQRKLGITTIFVTHDQEEAMTTADRMAVLDAGVVQQVGTPAELYDTPANRFVAEFVGTMNLLEGTVSPDGEALRFEIDGVGAVRLPRLAEAPASGRLALSFRPHAVRMSAASAAGDLADGQVLTLSGIVQSSEFLGEFTRYVVRVGAHRITTDQPHLVGMRRTDDGTAVALAVAGDQLRVLH
;
A
#
# COMPACT_ATOMS: atom_id res chain seq x y z
N MET A 1 10.60 22.37 -7.57
CA MET A 1 11.34 22.02 -6.33
C MET A 1 12.51 21.11 -6.65
N LYS A 2 13.58 21.06 -5.82
CA LYS A 2 14.69 20.12 -6.02
C LYS A 2 14.21 18.71 -5.67
N LYS A 3 14.44 17.75 -6.56
CA LYS A 3 14.19 16.34 -6.31
C LYS A 3 15.36 15.77 -5.50
N VAL A 4 15.12 15.08 -4.42
CA VAL A 4 16.14 14.53 -3.53
C VAL A 4 15.83 13.09 -3.18
N ALA A 5 16.85 12.24 -2.99
CA ALA A 5 16.70 10.90 -2.45
C ALA A 5 16.58 10.94 -0.93
N VAL A 6 15.87 9.97 -0.36
CA VAL A 6 15.82 9.71 1.09
C VAL A 6 16.29 8.29 1.34
N GLU A 7 17.31 8.12 2.18
CA GLU A 7 17.84 6.80 2.53
C GLU A 7 17.81 6.60 4.03
N CYS A 8 17.21 5.49 4.46
CA CYS A 8 17.32 4.96 5.81
C CYS A 8 18.31 3.80 5.75
N ARG A 9 19.36 3.83 6.55
CA ARG A 9 20.38 2.79 6.62
C ARG A 9 20.43 2.21 8.02
N HIS A 10 20.02 0.95 8.17
CA HIS A 10 20.04 0.20 9.42
C HIS A 10 19.38 0.95 10.61
N ILE A 11 18.27 1.64 10.33
CA ILE A 11 17.55 2.44 11.34
C ILE A 11 16.94 1.53 12.40
N GLY A 12 17.33 1.73 13.63
CA GLY A 12 16.69 1.16 14.81
C GLY A 12 16.16 2.25 15.74
N LEU A 13 14.94 2.07 16.26
CA LEU A 13 14.32 2.99 17.22
C LEU A 13 13.56 2.21 18.29
N ALA A 14 13.84 2.54 19.56
CA ALA A 14 13.15 1.96 20.70
C ALA A 14 12.63 3.05 21.64
N TYR A 15 11.47 2.81 22.25
CA TYR A 15 10.94 3.57 23.38
C TYR A 15 11.09 2.75 24.65
N GLY A 16 12.04 3.14 25.48
CA GLY A 16 12.43 2.36 26.66
C GLY A 16 12.93 0.97 26.24
N ARG A 17 12.21 -0.09 26.61
CA ARG A 17 12.56 -1.48 26.27
C ARG A 17 11.86 -2.00 24.98
N THR A 18 10.96 -1.23 24.41
CA THR A 18 10.19 -1.66 23.25
C THR A 18 10.85 -1.17 21.97
N GLU A 19 11.43 -2.07 21.20
CA GLU A 19 11.98 -1.78 19.86
C GLU A 19 10.83 -1.70 18.86
N VAL A 20 10.65 -0.51 18.24
CA VAL A 20 9.57 -0.22 17.30
C VAL A 20 10.06 -0.28 15.86
N LEU A 21 11.29 0.12 15.59
CA LEU A 21 11.96 -0.06 14.30
C LEU A 21 13.18 -0.94 14.49
N LYS A 22 13.26 -2.00 13.66
CA LYS A 22 14.29 -3.04 13.76
C LYS A 22 15.04 -3.12 12.44
N ASP A 23 16.20 -2.46 12.37
CA ASP A 23 17.09 -2.54 11.21
C ASP A 23 16.44 -2.13 9.87
N VAL A 24 15.70 -1.02 9.87
CA VAL A 24 15.02 -0.54 8.67
C VAL A 24 16.03 0.04 7.69
N THR A 25 16.15 -0.62 6.53
CA THR A 25 16.95 -0.16 5.39
C THR A 25 16.05 0.02 4.18
N LEU A 26 16.05 1.24 3.62
CA LEU A 26 15.10 1.64 2.59
C LEU A 26 15.66 2.85 1.83
N LYS A 27 15.51 2.85 0.50
CA LYS A 27 15.89 3.95 -0.37
C LYS A 27 14.69 4.41 -1.19
N ILE A 28 14.43 5.71 -1.16
CA ILE A 28 13.37 6.41 -1.90
C ILE A 28 14.06 7.29 -2.93
N GLU A 29 13.67 7.15 -4.18
CA GLU A 29 14.33 7.82 -5.30
C GLU A 29 13.86 9.29 -5.44
N PRO A 30 14.65 10.16 -6.09
CA PRO A 30 14.32 11.57 -6.25
C PRO A 30 13.01 11.79 -7.02
N GLY A 31 12.03 12.46 -6.38
CA GLY A 31 10.72 12.78 -6.99
C GLY A 31 9.73 11.61 -6.97
N GLU A 32 10.07 10.52 -6.30
CA GLU A 32 9.21 9.34 -6.13
C GLU A 32 8.01 9.64 -5.21
N PHE A 33 6.86 9.07 -5.53
CA PHE A 33 5.72 8.96 -4.62
C PHE A 33 5.79 7.58 -3.95
N PHE A 34 6.30 7.54 -2.73
CA PHE A 34 6.59 6.32 -2.01
C PHE A 34 5.59 6.06 -0.89
N ALA A 35 5.00 4.86 -0.82
CA ALA A 35 4.06 4.48 0.23
C ALA A 35 4.73 3.62 1.32
N LEU A 36 4.39 3.89 2.58
CA LEU A 36 4.63 3.00 3.71
C LEU A 36 3.31 2.32 4.08
N LEU A 37 3.23 1.02 3.89
CA LEU A 37 2.04 0.20 4.09
C LEU A 37 2.30 -0.86 5.18
N GLY A 38 1.27 -1.30 5.90
CA GLY A 38 1.39 -2.32 6.95
C GLY A 38 0.29 -2.21 7.98
N PRO A 39 0.12 -3.20 8.87
CA PRO A 39 -0.89 -3.17 9.93
C PRO A 39 -0.65 -2.06 10.96
N SER A 40 -1.64 -1.79 11.80
CA SER A 40 -1.50 -0.86 12.92
C SER A 40 -0.37 -1.32 13.85
N GLY A 41 0.48 -0.38 14.29
CA GLY A 41 1.60 -0.71 15.16
C GLY A 41 2.85 -1.25 14.44
N SER A 42 2.87 -1.38 13.11
CA SER A 42 4.05 -1.87 12.37
C SER A 42 5.24 -0.91 12.30
N GLY A 43 5.10 0.34 12.80
CA GLY A 43 6.20 1.32 12.85
C GLY A 43 6.17 2.41 11.77
N LYS A 44 5.20 2.42 10.84
CA LYS A 44 5.10 3.39 9.72
C LYS A 44 5.15 4.85 10.15
N SER A 45 4.22 5.28 11.02
CA SER A 45 4.19 6.66 11.52
C SER A 45 5.40 6.99 12.39
N THR A 46 6.00 5.99 13.06
CA THR A 46 7.26 6.17 13.79
C THR A 46 8.41 6.46 12.84
N LEU A 47 8.52 5.71 11.73
CA LEU A 47 9.52 5.95 10.70
C LEU A 47 9.30 7.31 10.03
N LEU A 48 8.06 7.66 9.70
CA LEU A 48 7.73 8.96 9.13
C LEU A 48 8.14 10.12 10.07
N ARG A 49 7.82 10.01 11.36
CA ARG A 49 8.19 11.00 12.37
C ARG A 49 9.71 11.06 12.63
N LEU A 50 10.41 9.94 12.47
CA LEU A 50 11.86 9.91 12.51
C LEU A 50 12.45 10.70 11.32
N ILE A 51 11.94 10.50 10.11
CA ILE A 51 12.35 11.24 8.91
C ILE A 51 12.07 12.75 9.11
N ALA A 52 10.91 13.10 9.68
CA ALA A 52 10.55 14.49 10.00
C ALA A 52 11.42 15.13 11.08
N GLY A 53 12.14 14.32 11.88
CA GLY A 53 12.98 14.80 12.98
C GLY A 53 12.27 14.99 14.33
N PHE A 54 11.06 14.42 14.49
CA PHE A 54 10.35 14.37 15.76
C PHE A 54 10.84 13.23 16.66
N ASN A 55 11.39 12.18 16.06
CA ASN A 55 12.03 11.07 16.76
C ASN A 55 13.48 10.98 16.33
N ARG A 56 14.33 10.45 17.22
CA ARG A 56 15.74 10.19 16.95
C ARG A 56 15.99 8.70 16.94
N ALA A 57 16.70 8.22 15.91
CA ALA A 57 17.13 6.83 15.84
C ALA A 57 18.11 6.51 16.99
N ASN A 58 18.04 5.29 17.53
CA ASN A 58 19.03 4.79 18.47
C ASN A 58 20.28 4.26 17.73
N ARG A 59 20.10 3.79 16.47
CA ARG A 59 21.16 3.31 15.59
C ARG A 59 20.80 3.56 14.13
N GLY A 60 21.79 3.52 13.27
CA GLY A 60 21.66 3.73 11.83
C GLY A 60 21.74 5.20 11.44
N GLU A 61 21.60 5.45 10.14
CA GLU A 61 21.76 6.75 9.53
C GLU A 61 20.55 7.11 8.65
N LEU A 62 20.13 8.38 8.68
CA LEU A 62 19.14 8.94 7.79
C LEU A 62 19.80 9.98 6.87
N LEU A 63 19.77 9.72 5.57
CA LEU A 63 20.36 10.61 4.59
C LEU A 63 19.29 11.27 3.69
N ILE A 64 19.49 12.54 3.37
CA ILE A 64 18.76 13.24 2.31
C ILE A 64 19.79 13.73 1.30
N ASP A 65 19.63 13.30 0.05
CA ASP A 65 20.55 13.63 -1.05
C ASP A 65 22.02 13.31 -0.69
N GLY A 66 22.25 12.16 -0.05
CA GLY A 66 23.55 11.69 0.42
C GLY A 66 24.11 12.38 1.68
N ARG A 67 23.43 13.39 2.22
CA ARG A 67 23.84 14.08 3.45
C ARG A 67 23.15 13.45 4.67
N ASP A 68 23.94 13.06 5.65
CA ASP A 68 23.41 12.60 6.94
C ASP A 68 22.70 13.73 7.68
N ILE A 69 21.42 13.49 8.02
CA ILE A 69 20.57 14.41 8.79
C ILE A 69 20.08 13.80 10.10
N SER A 70 20.64 12.67 10.54
CA SER A 70 20.21 11.95 11.76
C SER A 70 20.24 12.85 13.00
N GLY A 71 21.23 13.71 13.11
CA GLY A 71 21.39 14.67 14.22
C GLY A 71 20.70 16.02 14.01
N VAL A 72 20.12 16.29 12.82
CA VAL A 72 19.51 17.59 12.50
C VAL A 72 18.09 17.65 13.11
N PRO A 73 17.76 18.70 13.89
CA PRO A 73 16.40 18.86 14.44
C PRO A 73 15.39 19.16 13.35
N SER A 74 14.09 18.91 13.63
CA SER A 74 12.99 19.00 12.64
C SER A 74 12.97 20.34 11.87
N HIS A 75 13.14 21.46 12.56
CA HIS A 75 13.13 22.80 11.94
C HIS A 75 14.30 23.05 10.97
N GLY A 76 15.38 22.27 11.09
CA GLY A 76 16.57 22.39 10.21
C GLY A 76 16.54 21.47 8.99
N ARG A 77 15.57 20.54 8.89
CA ARG A 77 15.56 19.51 7.83
C ARG A 77 14.97 19.96 6.51
N ASN A 78 14.28 21.09 6.45
CA ASN A 78 13.52 21.56 5.28
C ASN A 78 12.57 20.49 4.71
N ILE A 79 11.88 19.77 5.60
CA ILE A 79 10.87 18.76 5.30
C ILE A 79 9.49 19.34 5.61
N GLY A 80 8.53 19.09 4.72
CA GLY A 80 7.12 19.42 4.96
C GLY A 80 6.36 18.19 5.44
N MET A 81 5.48 18.36 6.43
CA MET A 81 4.65 17.26 6.92
C MET A 81 3.18 17.68 7.02
N VAL A 82 2.30 16.83 6.49
CA VAL A 82 0.85 16.90 6.69
C VAL A 82 0.47 15.80 7.67
N PHE A 83 -0.14 16.19 8.78
CA PHE A 83 -0.61 15.27 9.82
C PHE A 83 -2.01 14.75 9.52
N GLN A 84 -2.38 13.62 10.07
CA GLN A 84 -3.70 13.00 9.94
C GLN A 84 -4.86 13.95 10.34
N SER A 85 -4.66 14.77 11.36
CA SER A 85 -5.64 15.78 11.82
C SER A 85 -5.59 17.10 11.04
N TYR A 86 -4.76 17.18 9.98
CA TYR A 86 -4.42 18.40 9.24
C TYR A 86 -3.76 19.49 10.09
N ALA A 87 -3.95 19.50 11.40
CA ALA A 87 -3.35 20.41 12.41
C ALA A 87 -3.41 21.89 12.00
N LEU A 88 -4.54 22.34 11.42
CA LEU A 88 -4.76 23.74 11.09
C LEU A 88 -5.00 24.56 12.35
N TRP A 89 -4.51 25.79 12.38
CA TRP A 89 -4.77 26.74 13.47
C TRP A 89 -6.21 27.30 13.34
N PRO A 90 -7.13 26.96 14.27
CA PRO A 90 -8.55 27.27 14.11
C PRO A 90 -8.87 28.77 14.23
N HIS A 91 -7.99 29.53 14.87
CA HIS A 91 -8.14 30.98 15.08
C HIS A 91 -7.59 31.81 13.91
N LEU A 92 -6.79 31.21 13.02
CA LEU A 92 -6.23 31.86 11.84
C LEU A 92 -7.14 31.67 10.62
N THR A 93 -7.05 32.59 9.66
CA THR A 93 -7.68 32.43 8.35
C THR A 93 -6.94 31.37 7.51
N VAL A 94 -7.52 30.97 6.40
CA VAL A 94 -6.88 30.09 5.41
C VAL A 94 -5.57 30.72 4.91
N ALA A 95 -5.59 31.99 4.56
CA ALA A 95 -4.41 32.71 4.11
C ALA A 95 -3.31 32.75 5.19
N ASP A 96 -3.70 33.05 6.46
CA ASP A 96 -2.74 33.10 7.57
C ASP A 96 -2.17 31.72 7.91
N ASN A 97 -2.99 30.65 7.84
CA ASN A 97 -2.50 29.27 7.97
C ASN A 97 -1.43 28.96 6.93
N VAL A 98 -1.65 29.31 5.66
CA VAL A 98 -0.70 29.07 4.59
C VAL A 98 0.55 29.95 4.75
N ALA A 99 0.37 31.24 5.08
CA ALA A 99 1.45 32.20 5.24
C ALA A 99 2.37 31.91 6.44
N PHE A 100 1.90 31.16 7.44
CA PHE A 100 2.56 31.01 8.73
C PHE A 100 4.05 30.64 8.61
N GLY A 101 4.39 29.62 7.84
CA GLY A 101 5.78 29.19 7.68
C GLY A 101 6.68 30.23 6.98
N LEU A 102 6.11 31.09 6.15
CA LEU A 102 6.84 32.20 5.50
C LEU A 102 7.07 33.35 6.47
N VAL A 103 6.09 33.62 7.35
CA VAL A 103 6.20 34.63 8.42
C VAL A 103 7.30 34.22 9.42
N GLU A 104 7.31 32.97 9.86
CA GLU A 104 8.35 32.44 10.76
C GLU A 104 9.77 32.52 10.14
N ARG A 105 9.87 32.38 8.81
CA ARG A 105 11.11 32.57 8.05
C ARG A 105 11.46 34.06 7.83
N ARG A 106 10.64 34.98 8.33
CA ARG A 106 10.82 36.42 8.26
C ARG A 106 10.99 36.95 6.84
N LEU A 107 10.24 36.40 5.88
CA LEU A 107 10.26 36.88 4.50
C LEU A 107 9.61 38.27 4.38
N PRO A 108 9.93 39.06 3.34
CA PRO A 108 9.26 40.34 3.06
C PRO A 108 7.76 40.16 2.86
N ARG A 109 6.94 41.10 3.34
CA ARG A 109 5.46 41.02 3.27
C ARG A 109 4.94 40.78 1.84
N GLU A 110 5.53 41.42 0.85
CA GLU A 110 5.15 41.26 -0.56
C GLU A 110 5.38 39.83 -1.06
N GLU A 111 6.53 39.25 -0.67
CA GLU A 111 6.86 37.86 -1.01
C GLU A 111 5.94 36.84 -0.30
N ILE A 112 5.60 37.08 0.97
CA ILE A 112 4.63 36.27 1.71
C ILE A 112 3.29 36.29 0.98
N ARG A 113 2.78 37.49 0.62
CA ARG A 113 1.52 37.64 -0.11
C ARG A 113 1.54 36.85 -1.42
N ARG A 114 2.54 37.09 -2.26
CA ARG A 114 2.70 36.47 -3.56
C ARG A 114 2.75 34.95 -3.49
N ARG A 115 3.56 34.38 -2.57
CA ARG A 115 3.66 32.93 -2.41
C ARG A 115 2.40 32.29 -1.82
N THR A 116 1.75 32.97 -0.88
CA THR A 116 0.49 32.52 -0.29
C THR A 116 -0.62 32.45 -1.34
N GLU A 117 -0.77 33.50 -2.16
CA GLU A 117 -1.74 33.54 -3.27
C GLU A 117 -1.46 32.41 -4.28
N ALA A 118 -0.20 32.24 -4.68
CA ALA A 118 0.19 31.18 -5.60
C ALA A 118 -0.06 29.76 -5.04
N ALA A 119 0.19 29.54 -3.74
CA ALA A 119 -0.07 28.26 -3.10
C ALA A 119 -1.57 27.96 -2.99
N LEU A 120 -2.40 28.98 -2.68
CA LEU A 120 -3.86 28.85 -2.65
C LEU A 120 -4.45 28.61 -4.04
N GLU A 121 -3.93 29.27 -5.06
CA GLU A 121 -4.32 29.04 -6.47
C GLU A 121 -3.98 27.59 -6.89
N LEU A 122 -2.80 27.10 -6.52
CA LEU A 122 -2.34 25.74 -6.85
C LEU A 122 -3.28 24.65 -6.32
N VAL A 123 -3.91 24.88 -5.15
CA VAL A 123 -4.87 23.94 -4.52
C VAL A 123 -6.34 24.32 -4.76
N GLY A 124 -6.62 25.34 -5.58
CA GLY A 124 -7.97 25.78 -5.93
C GLY A 124 -8.76 26.39 -4.76
N LEU A 125 -8.09 27.08 -3.82
CA LEU A 125 -8.72 27.65 -2.63
C LEU A 125 -8.56 29.19 -2.49
N ARG A 126 -8.22 29.88 -3.57
CA ARG A 126 -8.00 31.34 -3.51
C ARG A 126 -9.20 32.11 -2.98
N GLU A 127 -10.41 31.74 -3.39
CA GLU A 127 -11.66 32.38 -2.95
C GLU A 127 -12.00 32.16 -1.45
N TYR A 128 -11.37 31.14 -0.83
CA TYR A 128 -11.56 30.81 0.58
C TYR A 128 -10.51 31.45 1.50
N ALA A 129 -9.61 32.30 1.00
CA ALA A 129 -8.47 32.87 1.72
C ALA A 129 -8.84 33.53 3.06
N ALA A 130 -9.99 34.23 3.11
CA ALA A 130 -10.48 34.91 4.31
C ALA A 130 -11.28 34.03 5.29
N ARG A 131 -11.61 32.77 4.91
CA ARG A 131 -12.34 31.85 5.78
C ARG A 131 -11.42 31.26 6.85
N ARG A 132 -12.07 30.73 7.91
CA ARG A 132 -11.41 29.95 8.95
C ARG A 132 -11.61 28.45 8.73
N PRO A 133 -10.74 27.56 9.28
CA PRO A 133 -10.82 26.11 9.11
C PRO A 133 -12.20 25.51 9.39
N ASN A 134 -12.90 25.97 10.42
CA ASN A 134 -14.25 25.50 10.78
C ASN A 134 -15.34 25.83 9.75
N GLN A 135 -15.06 26.68 8.77
CA GLN A 135 -15.95 27.04 7.67
C GLN A 135 -15.67 26.24 6.39
N LEU A 136 -14.80 25.23 6.47
CA LEU A 136 -14.33 24.42 5.35
C LEU A 136 -14.75 22.97 5.50
N SER A 137 -14.99 22.30 4.36
CA SER A 137 -15.13 20.83 4.34
C SER A 137 -13.80 20.14 4.66
N GLY A 138 -13.83 18.85 5.03
CA GLY A 138 -12.62 18.06 5.31
C GLY A 138 -11.61 18.08 4.16
N GLY A 139 -12.06 17.90 2.91
CA GLY A 139 -11.18 17.98 1.74
C GLY A 139 -10.60 19.37 1.51
N GLN A 140 -11.35 20.45 1.81
CA GLN A 140 -10.82 21.81 1.76
C GLN A 140 -9.77 22.04 2.85
N GLN A 141 -10.00 21.55 4.08
CA GLN A 141 -9.01 21.62 5.16
C GLN A 141 -7.71 20.88 4.80
N GLN A 142 -7.81 19.71 4.19
CA GLN A 142 -6.66 18.97 3.69
C GLN A 142 -5.87 19.77 2.65
N ARG A 143 -6.55 20.39 1.66
CA ARG A 143 -5.88 21.22 0.65
C ARG A 143 -5.21 22.45 1.29
N VAL A 144 -5.79 23.06 2.33
CA VAL A 144 -5.14 24.14 3.10
C VAL A 144 -3.88 23.62 3.79
N ALA A 145 -3.92 22.43 4.42
CA ALA A 145 -2.74 21.83 5.06
C ALA A 145 -1.63 21.53 4.04
N LEU A 146 -2.01 21.04 2.86
CA LEU A 146 -1.07 20.85 1.75
C LEU A 146 -0.45 22.18 1.30
N ALA A 147 -1.28 23.21 1.04
CA ALA A 147 -0.80 24.55 0.66
C ALA A 147 0.15 25.14 1.69
N ARG A 148 -0.18 25.04 2.99
CA ARG A 148 0.68 25.46 4.10
C ARG A 148 2.04 24.75 4.10
N THR A 149 2.02 23.48 3.72
CA THR A 149 3.23 22.65 3.73
C THR A 149 4.10 22.91 2.51
N ILE A 150 3.52 23.11 1.33
CA ILE A 150 4.29 23.29 0.08
C ILE A 150 4.76 24.73 -0.14
N VAL A 151 4.10 25.74 0.46
CA VAL A 151 4.43 27.17 0.30
C VAL A 151 5.87 27.51 0.71
N ILE A 152 6.42 26.73 1.65
CA ILE A 152 7.80 26.87 2.14
C ILE A 152 8.84 26.16 1.24
N GLU A 153 8.38 25.52 0.15
CA GLU A 153 9.19 24.78 -0.82
C GLU A 153 10.09 23.71 -0.15
N PRO A 154 9.50 22.72 0.54
CA PRO A 154 10.27 21.68 1.20
C PRO A 154 10.99 20.79 0.18
N GLN A 155 12.04 20.08 0.62
CA GLN A 155 12.75 19.10 -0.21
C GLN A 155 12.02 17.76 -0.25
N VAL A 156 11.35 17.40 0.85
CA VAL A 156 10.58 16.15 1.01
C VAL A 156 9.21 16.49 1.58
N LEU A 157 8.17 15.84 1.07
CA LEU A 157 6.81 15.93 1.58
C LEU A 157 6.44 14.63 2.30
N LEU A 158 6.05 14.73 3.55
CA LEU A 158 5.60 13.61 4.37
C LEU A 158 4.10 13.72 4.62
N LEU A 159 3.36 12.63 4.42
CA LEU A 159 1.91 12.57 4.55
C LEU A 159 1.54 11.43 5.52
N ASP A 160 1.07 11.77 6.72
CA ASP A 160 0.65 10.81 7.75
C ASP A 160 -0.84 10.58 7.65
N GLU A 161 -1.28 9.51 6.98
CA GLU A 161 -2.68 9.13 6.74
C GLU A 161 -3.58 10.29 6.25
N PRO A 162 -3.19 11.03 5.21
CA PRO A 162 -3.84 12.28 4.85
C PRO A 162 -5.30 12.12 4.39
N LEU A 163 -5.73 10.92 3.97
CA LEU A 163 -7.05 10.66 3.41
C LEU A 163 -8.00 9.94 4.39
N SER A 164 -7.53 9.57 5.59
CA SER A 164 -8.28 8.72 6.54
C SER A 164 -9.59 9.35 7.04
N ASN A 165 -9.66 10.67 7.11
CA ASN A 165 -10.83 11.41 7.64
C ASN A 165 -11.88 11.76 6.56
N LEU A 166 -11.75 11.22 5.34
CA LEU A 166 -12.64 11.50 4.21
C LEU A 166 -13.57 10.33 3.91
N ASP A 167 -14.78 10.64 3.44
CA ASP A 167 -15.69 9.63 2.90
C ASP A 167 -15.10 8.97 1.61
N LYS A 168 -15.61 7.79 1.26
CA LYS A 168 -15.07 6.97 0.16
C LYS A 168 -15.00 7.72 -1.18
N LYS A 169 -16.05 8.48 -1.54
CA LYS A 169 -16.09 9.20 -2.81
C LYS A 169 -15.09 10.36 -2.85
N LEU A 170 -15.05 11.14 -1.78
CA LEU A 170 -14.12 12.26 -1.65
C LEU A 170 -12.67 11.77 -1.59
N ARG A 171 -12.42 10.63 -0.95
CA ARG A 171 -11.09 10.00 -0.87
C ARG A 171 -10.53 9.70 -2.25
N VAL A 172 -11.32 9.11 -3.16
CA VAL A 172 -10.90 8.82 -4.54
C VAL A 172 -10.50 10.10 -5.28
N THR A 173 -11.34 11.15 -5.19
CA THR A 173 -11.05 12.43 -5.84
C THR A 173 -9.79 13.09 -5.26
N MET A 174 -9.68 13.14 -3.93
CA MET A 174 -8.54 13.76 -3.25
C MET A 174 -7.23 13.01 -3.50
N ARG A 175 -7.27 11.68 -3.63
CA ARG A 175 -6.14 10.85 -4.02
C ARG A 175 -5.60 11.25 -5.41
N GLN A 176 -6.48 11.38 -6.38
CA GLN A 176 -6.10 11.80 -7.75
C GLN A 176 -5.50 13.21 -7.77
N GLU A 177 -6.11 14.14 -7.04
CA GLU A 177 -5.61 15.52 -6.93
C GLU A 177 -4.23 15.58 -6.26
N LEU A 178 -4.04 14.81 -5.18
CA LEU A 178 -2.77 14.73 -4.47
C LEU A 178 -1.66 14.19 -5.40
N LEU A 179 -1.95 13.13 -6.15
CA LEU A 179 -1.02 12.58 -7.13
C LEU A 179 -0.69 13.59 -8.23
N ALA A 180 -1.70 14.26 -8.81
CA ALA A 180 -1.51 15.28 -9.82
C ALA A 180 -0.66 16.46 -9.30
N LEU A 181 -0.90 16.90 -8.06
CA LEU A 181 -0.13 17.95 -7.41
C LEU A 181 1.33 17.53 -7.22
N GLN A 182 1.58 16.32 -6.70
CA GLN A 182 2.93 15.80 -6.50
C GLN A 182 3.70 15.70 -7.84
N ARG A 183 3.05 15.18 -8.91
CA ARG A 183 3.65 15.10 -10.24
C ARG A 183 4.00 16.49 -10.79
N LYS A 184 3.12 17.47 -10.60
CA LYS A 184 3.35 18.87 -11.01
C LYS A 184 4.55 19.50 -10.27
N LEU A 185 4.69 19.22 -8.97
CA LEU A 185 5.76 19.74 -8.14
C LEU A 185 7.08 18.97 -8.32
N GLY A 186 7.00 17.69 -8.68
CA GLY A 186 8.14 16.77 -8.76
C GLY A 186 8.85 16.53 -7.43
N ILE A 187 8.17 16.74 -6.31
CA ILE A 187 8.73 16.59 -4.97
C ILE A 187 8.74 15.12 -4.53
N THR A 188 9.81 14.70 -3.87
CA THR A 188 9.88 13.38 -3.24
C THR A 188 8.85 13.32 -2.11
N THR A 189 7.93 12.36 -2.18
CA THR A 189 6.80 12.27 -1.25
C THR A 189 6.79 10.91 -0.57
N ILE A 190 6.67 10.89 0.75
CA ILE A 190 6.49 9.67 1.55
C ILE A 190 5.12 9.72 2.18
N PHE A 191 4.33 8.70 1.89
CA PHE A 191 2.93 8.62 2.25
C PHE A 191 2.69 7.40 3.13
N VAL A 192 2.08 7.60 4.29
CA VAL A 192 1.66 6.51 5.19
C VAL A 192 0.17 6.28 5.01
N THR A 193 -0.20 5.04 4.83
CA THR A 193 -1.61 4.60 4.83
C THR A 193 -1.73 3.18 5.38
N HIS A 194 -2.92 2.85 5.86
CA HIS A 194 -3.33 1.47 6.13
C HIS A 194 -4.27 0.93 5.03
N ASP A 195 -4.66 1.76 4.08
CA ASP A 195 -5.52 1.41 2.96
C ASP A 195 -4.65 0.95 1.77
N GLN A 196 -4.80 -0.33 1.41
CA GLN A 196 -4.04 -0.94 0.33
C GLN A 196 -4.39 -0.32 -1.03
N GLU A 197 -5.68 0.01 -1.25
CA GLU A 197 -6.13 0.62 -2.51
C GLU A 197 -5.47 1.99 -2.71
N GLU A 198 -5.34 2.77 -1.64
CA GLU A 198 -4.63 4.05 -1.69
C GLU A 198 -3.17 3.87 -2.10
N ALA A 199 -2.44 2.96 -1.44
CA ALA A 199 -1.04 2.69 -1.75
C ALA A 199 -0.85 2.18 -3.18
N MET A 200 -1.64 1.16 -3.58
CA MET A 200 -1.51 0.50 -4.89
C MET A 200 -1.84 1.42 -6.08
N THR A 201 -2.71 2.41 -5.88
CA THR A 201 -3.15 3.29 -6.97
C THR A 201 -2.37 4.61 -7.08
N THR A 202 -1.54 4.94 -6.09
CA THR A 202 -0.80 6.21 -6.05
C THR A 202 0.70 6.06 -6.05
N ALA A 203 1.23 5.04 -5.40
CA ALA A 203 2.67 4.91 -5.21
C ALA A 203 3.40 4.43 -6.47
N ASP A 204 4.57 5.00 -6.73
CA ASP A 204 5.53 4.45 -7.71
C ASP A 204 6.15 3.16 -7.17
N ARG A 205 6.55 3.20 -5.89
CA ARG A 205 6.98 2.05 -5.11
C ARG A 205 6.43 2.14 -3.70
N MET A 206 6.36 1.02 -3.02
CA MET A 206 5.92 0.97 -1.64
C MET A 206 6.73 -0.05 -0.83
N ALA A 207 6.80 0.18 0.48
CA ALA A 207 7.35 -0.76 1.45
C ALA A 207 6.23 -1.30 2.34
N VAL A 208 6.18 -2.61 2.48
CA VAL A 208 5.33 -3.28 3.48
C VAL A 208 6.14 -3.48 4.75
N LEU A 209 5.64 -2.90 5.85
CA LEU A 209 6.24 -3.01 7.18
C LEU A 209 5.40 -3.92 8.06
N ASP A 210 6.05 -4.80 8.80
CA ASP A 210 5.45 -5.56 9.89
C ASP A 210 6.38 -5.63 11.09
N ALA A 211 5.81 -5.43 12.29
CA ALA A 211 6.53 -5.51 13.57
C ALA A 211 7.89 -4.78 13.60
N GLY A 212 7.99 -3.63 12.90
CA GLY A 212 9.19 -2.80 12.84
C GLY A 212 10.24 -3.24 11.80
N VAL A 213 9.90 -4.20 10.95
CA VAL A 213 10.77 -4.74 9.89
C VAL A 213 10.16 -4.45 8.52
N VAL A 214 10.98 -4.08 7.54
CA VAL A 214 10.58 -4.01 6.12
C VAL A 214 10.51 -5.43 5.57
N GLN A 215 9.32 -5.86 5.17
CA GLN A 215 9.08 -7.20 4.63
C GLN A 215 9.39 -7.27 3.13
N GLN A 216 9.02 -6.24 2.38
CA GLN A 216 9.31 -6.12 0.95
C GLN A 216 9.22 -4.66 0.52
N VAL A 217 10.04 -4.29 -0.48
CA VAL A 217 9.97 -3.02 -1.19
C VAL A 217 9.88 -3.31 -2.69
N GLY A 218 8.96 -2.66 -3.38
CA GLY A 218 8.79 -2.82 -4.82
C GLY A 218 7.66 -1.95 -5.36
N THR A 219 7.37 -2.07 -6.64
CA THR A 219 6.17 -1.51 -7.25
C THR A 219 4.91 -2.20 -6.71
N PRO A 220 3.73 -1.56 -6.78
CA PRO A 220 2.47 -2.21 -6.41
C PRO A 220 2.26 -3.57 -7.09
N ALA A 221 2.58 -3.67 -8.38
CA ALA A 221 2.46 -4.92 -9.14
C ALA A 221 3.41 -6.01 -8.62
N GLU A 222 4.69 -5.67 -8.33
CA GLU A 222 5.65 -6.64 -7.78
C GLU A 222 5.20 -7.19 -6.43
N LEU A 223 4.67 -6.33 -5.52
CA LEU A 223 4.20 -6.80 -4.21
C LEU A 223 2.94 -7.67 -4.32
N TYR A 224 2.11 -7.41 -5.32
CA TYR A 224 0.89 -8.15 -5.56
C TYR A 224 1.14 -9.49 -6.28
N ASP A 225 1.97 -9.49 -7.33
CA ASP A 225 2.20 -10.64 -8.21
C ASP A 225 3.31 -11.57 -7.70
N THR A 226 4.35 -11.00 -7.05
CA THR A 226 5.53 -11.72 -6.57
C THR A 226 5.86 -11.36 -5.11
N PRO A 227 4.95 -11.68 -4.17
CA PRO A 227 5.19 -11.41 -2.76
C PRO A 227 6.39 -12.19 -2.24
N ALA A 228 7.29 -11.52 -1.52
CA ALA A 228 8.53 -12.10 -1.01
C ALA A 228 8.32 -13.15 0.09
N ASN A 229 7.19 -13.10 0.78
CA ASN A 229 6.86 -14.04 1.84
C ASN A 229 5.35 -14.12 2.06
N ARG A 230 4.93 -15.07 2.91
CA ARG A 230 3.53 -15.30 3.26
C ARG A 230 2.83 -14.04 3.79
N PHE A 231 3.50 -13.27 4.66
CA PHE A 231 2.91 -12.07 5.25
C PHE A 231 2.54 -11.06 4.16
N VAL A 232 3.44 -10.77 3.23
CA VAL A 232 3.16 -9.84 2.12
C VAL A 232 2.04 -10.38 1.23
N ALA A 233 2.05 -11.69 0.92
CA ALA A 233 1.03 -12.35 0.11
C ALA A 233 -0.38 -12.20 0.69
N GLU A 234 -0.53 -12.43 2.00
CA GLU A 234 -1.80 -12.33 2.72
C GLU A 234 -2.20 -10.87 3.02
N PHE A 235 -1.21 -9.99 3.24
CA PHE A 235 -1.46 -8.60 3.57
C PHE A 235 -1.80 -7.76 2.33
N VAL A 236 -1.16 -8.00 1.17
CA VAL A 236 -1.42 -7.23 -0.06
C VAL A 236 -2.48 -7.95 -0.90
N GLY A 237 -3.76 -7.65 -0.62
CA GLY A 237 -4.92 -8.27 -1.25
C GLY A 237 -5.25 -9.67 -0.70
N THR A 238 -6.33 -10.25 -1.19
CA THR A 238 -6.74 -11.61 -0.81
C THR A 238 -5.88 -12.65 -1.53
N MET A 239 -5.44 -13.69 -0.81
CA MET A 239 -4.63 -14.78 -1.33
C MET A 239 -5.18 -16.13 -0.91
N ASN A 240 -5.20 -17.11 -1.81
CA ASN A 240 -5.36 -18.52 -1.49
C ASN A 240 -4.00 -19.15 -1.20
N LEU A 241 -3.95 -20.03 -0.21
CA LEU A 241 -2.74 -20.74 0.18
C LEU A 241 -3.05 -22.23 0.32
N LEU A 242 -2.23 -23.07 -0.31
CA LEU A 242 -2.25 -24.51 -0.18
C LEU A 242 -0.86 -25.00 0.28
N GLU A 243 -0.82 -25.75 1.34
CA GLU A 243 0.39 -26.37 1.86
C GLU A 243 0.38 -27.88 1.59
N GLY A 244 1.53 -28.42 1.31
CA GLY A 244 1.66 -29.83 1.00
C GLY A 244 3.09 -30.25 0.71
N THR A 245 3.25 -31.44 0.13
CA THR A 245 4.55 -32.01 -0.25
C THR A 245 4.59 -32.27 -1.74
N VAL A 246 5.67 -31.85 -2.40
CA VAL A 246 5.89 -32.14 -3.80
C VAL A 246 6.84 -33.31 -3.95
N SER A 247 6.62 -34.09 -5.01
CA SER A 247 7.53 -35.16 -5.50
C SER A 247 7.51 -35.17 -7.03
N PRO A 248 8.58 -35.71 -7.67
CA PRO A 248 8.63 -35.82 -9.13
C PRO A 248 7.52 -36.72 -9.69
N ASP A 249 6.94 -36.34 -10.82
CA ASP A 249 5.96 -37.13 -11.58
C ASP A 249 6.19 -36.93 -13.09
N GLY A 250 7.25 -37.51 -13.63
CA GLY A 250 7.71 -37.31 -15.00
C GLY A 250 8.10 -35.85 -15.28
N GLU A 251 7.46 -35.22 -16.26
CA GLU A 251 7.65 -33.79 -16.58
C GLU A 251 6.88 -32.82 -15.65
N ALA A 252 5.98 -33.37 -14.82
CA ALA A 252 5.17 -32.61 -13.85
C ALA A 252 5.67 -32.89 -12.42
N LEU A 253 4.95 -32.29 -11.46
CA LEU A 253 5.11 -32.54 -10.03
C LEU A 253 3.81 -33.18 -9.50
N ARG A 254 3.96 -34.15 -8.60
CA ARG A 254 2.86 -34.60 -7.75
C ARG A 254 2.85 -33.78 -6.49
N PHE A 255 1.76 -33.06 -6.26
CA PHE A 255 1.56 -32.23 -5.07
C PHE A 255 0.55 -32.90 -4.16
N GLU A 256 0.99 -33.42 -3.04
CA GLU A 256 0.17 -34.00 -1.98
C GLU A 256 -0.27 -32.86 -1.07
N ILE A 257 -1.50 -32.38 -1.26
CA ILE A 257 -2.06 -31.25 -0.49
C ILE A 257 -2.55 -31.78 0.87
N ASP A 258 -2.15 -31.13 1.94
CA ASP A 258 -2.52 -31.51 3.30
C ASP A 258 -4.07 -31.55 3.45
N GLY A 259 -4.65 -32.71 3.79
CA GLY A 259 -6.09 -32.89 3.99
C GLY A 259 -6.96 -32.85 2.72
N VAL A 260 -6.36 -32.93 1.52
CA VAL A 260 -7.08 -33.03 0.23
C VAL A 260 -6.69 -34.27 -0.53
N GLY A 261 -5.40 -34.57 -0.64
CA GLY A 261 -4.83 -35.64 -1.43
C GLY A 261 -3.93 -35.16 -2.56
N ALA A 262 -3.49 -36.08 -3.42
CA ALA A 262 -2.57 -35.81 -4.49
C ALA A 262 -3.24 -35.17 -5.70
N VAL A 263 -2.65 -34.11 -6.20
CA VAL A 263 -2.99 -33.46 -7.48
C VAL A 263 -1.75 -33.35 -8.37
N ARG A 264 -1.97 -33.30 -9.66
CA ARG A 264 -0.90 -33.02 -10.60
C ARG A 264 -0.65 -31.51 -10.66
N LEU A 265 0.60 -31.09 -10.49
CA LEU A 265 1.03 -29.70 -10.55
C LEU A 265 1.95 -29.52 -11.76
N PRO A 266 1.74 -28.48 -12.59
CA PRO A 266 2.70 -28.16 -13.64
C PRO A 266 4.08 -27.84 -13.01
N ARG A 267 5.13 -28.03 -13.78
CA ARG A 267 6.48 -27.72 -13.29
C ARG A 267 6.63 -26.21 -13.14
N LEU A 268 6.75 -25.74 -11.90
CA LEU A 268 6.99 -24.35 -11.56
C LEU A 268 8.50 -24.12 -11.42
N ALA A 269 9.01 -23.02 -11.98
CA ALA A 269 10.45 -22.72 -11.98
C ALA A 269 11.04 -22.63 -10.56
N GLU A 270 10.24 -22.15 -9.60
CA GLU A 270 10.68 -21.94 -8.21
C GLU A 270 10.33 -23.11 -7.28
N ALA A 271 9.62 -24.15 -7.77
CA ALA A 271 9.26 -25.29 -6.94
C ALA A 271 10.47 -26.20 -6.72
N PRO A 272 10.70 -26.67 -5.48
CA PRO A 272 11.72 -27.69 -5.22
C PRO A 272 11.34 -28.99 -5.95
N ALA A 273 12.35 -29.78 -6.31
CA ALA A 273 12.09 -31.07 -6.92
C ALA A 273 11.32 -32.02 -5.98
N SER A 274 11.52 -31.89 -4.67
CA SER A 274 10.80 -32.64 -3.63
C SER A 274 10.85 -31.87 -2.31
N GLY A 275 9.85 -32.09 -1.42
CA GLY A 275 9.77 -31.49 -0.09
C GLY A 275 8.50 -30.71 0.16
N ARG A 276 8.47 -29.99 1.28
CA ARG A 276 7.33 -29.11 1.63
C ARG A 276 7.24 -27.95 0.66
N LEU A 277 6.03 -27.60 0.29
CA LEU A 277 5.70 -26.49 -0.60
C LEU A 277 4.49 -25.74 -0.07
N ALA A 278 4.57 -24.40 -0.05
CA ALA A 278 3.43 -23.51 0.08
C ALA A 278 3.14 -22.90 -1.29
N LEU A 279 1.95 -23.20 -1.83
CA LEU A 279 1.50 -22.72 -3.14
C LEU A 279 0.44 -21.64 -2.95
N SER A 280 0.60 -20.51 -3.60
CA SER A 280 -0.33 -19.39 -3.52
C SER A 280 -0.87 -18.97 -4.87
N PHE A 281 -2.11 -18.44 -4.88
CA PHE A 281 -2.77 -17.91 -6.07
C PHE A 281 -3.90 -16.94 -5.69
N ARG A 282 -4.17 -15.98 -6.57
CA ARG A 282 -5.18 -14.95 -6.34
C ARG A 282 -6.59 -15.46 -6.63
N PRO A 283 -7.64 -14.94 -5.93
CA PRO A 283 -9.03 -15.35 -6.15
C PRO A 283 -9.53 -15.18 -7.60
N HIS A 284 -9.12 -14.11 -8.28
CA HIS A 284 -9.51 -13.84 -9.67
C HIS A 284 -8.82 -14.76 -10.70
N ALA A 285 -7.72 -15.42 -10.32
CA ALA A 285 -7.04 -16.40 -11.16
C ALA A 285 -7.72 -17.77 -11.15
N VAL A 286 -8.66 -17.99 -10.22
CA VAL A 286 -9.39 -19.26 -10.09
C VAL A 286 -10.60 -19.26 -11.01
N ARG A 287 -10.64 -20.15 -11.99
CA ARG A 287 -11.81 -20.43 -12.80
C ARG A 287 -12.67 -21.47 -12.08
N MET A 288 -13.96 -21.19 -11.95
CA MET A 288 -14.94 -22.09 -11.34
C MET A 288 -15.90 -22.60 -12.41
N SER A 289 -16.15 -23.91 -12.46
CA SER A 289 -17.09 -24.55 -13.38
C SER A 289 -17.91 -25.63 -12.64
N ALA A 290 -18.97 -26.15 -13.30
CA ALA A 290 -19.67 -27.30 -12.78
C ALA A 290 -18.72 -28.51 -12.65
N ALA A 291 -18.92 -29.36 -11.66
CA ALA A 291 -18.07 -30.53 -11.42
C ALA A 291 -18.00 -31.49 -12.62
N SER A 292 -19.07 -31.54 -13.43
CA SER A 292 -19.14 -32.33 -14.67
C SER A 292 -18.24 -31.82 -15.79
N ALA A 293 -17.80 -30.58 -15.76
CA ALA A 293 -16.94 -29.94 -16.76
C ALA A 293 -15.46 -29.97 -16.37
N ALA A 294 -15.07 -30.71 -15.35
CA ALA A 294 -13.69 -30.82 -14.85
C ALA A 294 -12.71 -31.34 -15.94
N GLY A 295 -13.22 -32.15 -16.89
CA GLY A 295 -12.40 -32.69 -18.00
C GLY A 295 -11.95 -31.65 -19.01
N ASP A 296 -12.73 -30.59 -19.24
CA ASP A 296 -12.42 -29.53 -20.20
C ASP A 296 -11.35 -28.54 -19.68
N LEU A 297 -11.02 -28.61 -18.40
CA LEU A 297 -10.02 -27.76 -17.74
C LEU A 297 -8.65 -28.47 -17.58
N ALA A 298 -8.58 -29.75 -17.93
CA ALA A 298 -7.38 -30.59 -17.73
C ALA A 298 -6.37 -30.47 -18.87
N ASP A 299 -5.97 -29.24 -19.22
CA ASP A 299 -4.71 -29.02 -19.93
C ASP A 299 -3.56 -29.22 -18.90
N GLY A 300 -2.53 -30.01 -19.22
CA GLY A 300 -1.48 -30.41 -18.26
C GLY A 300 -0.67 -29.27 -17.62
N GLN A 301 -1.07 -28.03 -17.86
CA GLN A 301 -0.51 -26.80 -17.28
C GLN A 301 -1.41 -26.16 -16.22
N VAL A 302 -2.44 -26.85 -15.73
CA VAL A 302 -3.47 -26.31 -14.83
C VAL A 302 -3.56 -27.12 -13.55
N LEU A 303 -3.55 -26.45 -12.39
CA LEU A 303 -3.92 -27.05 -11.11
C LEU A 303 -5.45 -27.17 -11.06
N THR A 304 -5.97 -28.38 -10.93
CA THR A 304 -7.41 -28.64 -10.82
C THR A 304 -7.77 -29.18 -9.42
N LEU A 305 -8.79 -28.60 -8.81
CA LEU A 305 -9.30 -28.97 -7.50
C LEU A 305 -10.82 -29.18 -7.58
N SER A 306 -11.34 -30.15 -6.79
CA SER A 306 -12.78 -30.36 -6.64
C SER A 306 -13.24 -29.92 -5.27
N GLY A 307 -14.37 -29.21 -5.20
CA GLY A 307 -14.86 -28.70 -3.94
C GLY A 307 -16.37 -28.47 -3.92
N ILE A 308 -16.85 -27.95 -2.80
CA ILE A 308 -18.26 -27.64 -2.57
C ILE A 308 -18.38 -26.17 -2.18
N VAL A 309 -19.23 -25.41 -2.85
CA VAL A 309 -19.52 -24.02 -2.51
C VAL A 309 -20.07 -23.94 -1.08
N GLN A 310 -19.40 -23.19 -0.22
CA GLN A 310 -19.82 -22.95 1.16
C GLN A 310 -20.65 -21.67 1.30
N SER A 311 -20.27 -20.62 0.60
CA SER A 311 -20.96 -19.33 0.61
C SER A 311 -20.63 -18.53 -0.64
N SER A 312 -21.51 -17.58 -0.95
CA SER A 312 -21.30 -16.63 -2.04
C SER A 312 -21.72 -15.22 -1.63
N GLU A 313 -20.95 -14.23 -2.03
CA GLU A 313 -21.17 -12.81 -1.77
C GLU A 313 -21.11 -12.02 -3.07
N PHE A 314 -22.19 -11.27 -3.38
CA PHE A 314 -22.25 -10.43 -4.57
C PHE A 314 -21.64 -9.05 -4.26
N LEU A 315 -20.56 -8.70 -4.96
CA LEU A 315 -19.79 -7.46 -4.76
C LEU A 315 -19.96 -6.46 -5.92
N GLY A 316 -20.97 -6.66 -6.78
CA GLY A 316 -21.29 -5.80 -7.91
C GLY A 316 -20.56 -6.25 -9.18
N GLU A 317 -19.28 -5.97 -9.30
CA GLU A 317 -18.48 -6.33 -10.48
C GLU A 317 -18.20 -7.83 -10.57
N PHE A 318 -18.19 -8.51 -9.44
CA PHE A 318 -17.97 -9.96 -9.34
C PHE A 318 -18.75 -10.56 -8.17
N THR A 319 -18.90 -11.90 -8.22
CA THR A 319 -19.37 -12.69 -7.10
C THR A 319 -18.18 -13.44 -6.49
N ARG A 320 -17.93 -13.23 -5.22
CA ARG A 320 -16.95 -13.97 -4.43
C ARG A 320 -17.58 -15.24 -3.89
N TYR A 321 -16.96 -16.37 -4.18
CA TYR A 321 -17.33 -17.67 -3.64
C TYR A 321 -16.25 -18.16 -2.69
N VAL A 322 -16.67 -18.82 -1.61
CA VAL A 322 -15.79 -19.62 -0.76
C VAL A 322 -16.12 -21.08 -1.03
N VAL A 323 -15.16 -21.83 -1.55
CA VAL A 323 -15.29 -23.23 -1.91
C VAL A 323 -14.46 -24.06 -0.93
N ARG A 324 -15.10 -25.08 -0.31
CA ARG A 324 -14.41 -26.04 0.55
C ARG A 324 -13.79 -27.14 -0.31
N VAL A 325 -12.46 -27.27 -0.21
CA VAL A 325 -11.66 -28.31 -0.86
C VAL A 325 -10.95 -29.12 0.23
N GLY A 326 -11.51 -30.27 0.59
CA GLY A 326 -11.04 -31.00 1.76
C GLY A 326 -11.12 -30.18 3.04
N ALA A 327 -9.98 -29.94 3.69
CA ALA A 327 -9.85 -29.10 4.87
C ALA A 327 -9.65 -27.62 4.56
N HIS A 328 -9.36 -27.26 3.30
CA HIS A 328 -9.05 -25.88 2.88
C HIS A 328 -10.29 -25.12 2.43
N ARG A 329 -10.20 -23.79 2.51
CA ARG A 329 -11.18 -22.85 1.94
C ARG A 329 -10.48 -22.10 0.81
N ILE A 330 -10.99 -22.24 -0.41
CA ILE A 330 -10.51 -21.53 -1.59
C ILE A 330 -11.51 -20.42 -1.92
N THR A 331 -11.01 -19.20 -1.98
CA THR A 331 -11.78 -18.04 -2.43
C THR A 331 -11.63 -17.88 -3.93
N THR A 332 -12.71 -17.65 -4.65
CA THR A 332 -12.71 -17.37 -6.09
C THR A 332 -13.62 -16.19 -6.41
N ASP A 333 -13.14 -15.27 -7.23
CA ASP A 333 -13.87 -14.10 -7.69
C ASP A 333 -14.30 -14.33 -9.15
N GLN A 334 -15.60 -14.55 -9.36
CA GLN A 334 -16.16 -14.77 -10.68
C GLN A 334 -16.79 -13.48 -11.21
N PRO A 335 -16.38 -12.96 -12.38
CA PRO A 335 -16.95 -11.75 -12.97
C PRO A 335 -18.47 -11.85 -13.08
N HIS A 336 -19.18 -10.78 -12.76
CA HIS A 336 -20.63 -10.73 -12.94
C HIS A 336 -20.99 -10.32 -14.36
N LEU A 337 -21.83 -11.13 -15.00
CA LEU A 337 -22.44 -10.83 -16.31
C LEU A 337 -23.96 -10.81 -16.16
N VAL A 338 -24.62 -9.89 -16.86
CA VAL A 338 -26.10 -9.79 -16.86
C VAL A 338 -26.72 -11.11 -17.32
N GLY A 339 -27.65 -11.64 -16.51
CA GLY A 339 -28.31 -12.94 -16.75
C GLY A 339 -27.54 -14.17 -16.25
N MET A 340 -26.34 -13.99 -15.71
CA MET A 340 -25.59 -15.08 -15.10
C MET A 340 -26.24 -15.52 -13.79
N ARG A 341 -26.55 -16.83 -13.64
CA ARG A 341 -27.07 -17.37 -12.40
C ARG A 341 -25.93 -17.61 -11.42
N ARG A 342 -26.16 -17.25 -10.17
CA ARG A 342 -25.25 -17.59 -9.08
C ARG A 342 -25.26 -19.09 -8.84
N THR A 343 -24.11 -19.63 -8.48
CA THR A 343 -24.00 -21.02 -8.03
C THR A 343 -24.46 -21.08 -6.57
N ASP A 344 -25.40 -21.97 -6.29
CA ASP A 344 -25.98 -22.14 -4.95
C ASP A 344 -24.99 -22.79 -3.97
N ASP A 345 -25.14 -22.46 -2.70
CA ASP A 345 -24.40 -23.11 -1.62
C ASP A 345 -24.69 -24.61 -1.61
N GLY A 346 -23.69 -25.43 -1.33
CA GLY A 346 -23.75 -26.89 -1.38
C GLY A 346 -23.50 -27.49 -2.79
N THR A 347 -23.39 -26.67 -3.83
CA THR A 347 -23.11 -27.16 -5.19
C THR A 347 -21.66 -27.65 -5.29
N ALA A 348 -21.50 -28.84 -5.93
CA ALA A 348 -20.17 -29.38 -6.26
C ALA A 348 -19.61 -28.66 -7.48
N VAL A 349 -18.37 -28.19 -7.39
CA VAL A 349 -17.68 -27.41 -8.45
C VAL A 349 -16.26 -27.92 -8.66
N ALA A 350 -15.76 -27.66 -9.87
CA ALA A 350 -14.34 -27.78 -10.20
C ALA A 350 -13.71 -26.36 -10.22
N LEU A 351 -12.53 -26.27 -9.66
CA LEU A 351 -11.68 -25.08 -9.64
C LEU A 351 -10.44 -25.36 -10.46
N ALA A 352 -10.05 -24.41 -11.31
CA ALA A 352 -8.85 -24.51 -12.15
C ALA A 352 -8.00 -23.25 -12.02
N VAL A 353 -6.70 -23.41 -11.85
CA VAL A 353 -5.73 -22.32 -11.78
C VAL A 353 -4.60 -22.60 -12.77
N ALA A 354 -4.37 -21.68 -13.69
CA ALA A 354 -3.27 -21.82 -14.65
C ALA A 354 -1.90 -21.76 -13.96
N GLY A 355 -0.94 -22.52 -14.47
CA GLY A 355 0.37 -22.67 -13.83
C GLY A 355 1.17 -21.36 -13.72
N ASP A 356 0.99 -20.44 -14.68
CA ASP A 356 1.59 -19.11 -14.66
C ASP A 356 1.00 -18.18 -13.58
N GLN A 357 -0.16 -18.54 -13.01
CA GLN A 357 -0.82 -17.85 -11.91
C GLN A 357 -0.47 -18.42 -10.52
N LEU A 358 0.27 -19.51 -10.49
CA LEU A 358 0.73 -20.13 -9.25
C LEU A 358 2.06 -19.53 -8.80
N ARG A 359 2.21 -19.29 -7.51
CA ARG A 359 3.46 -18.82 -6.90
C ARG A 359 3.86 -19.71 -5.74
N VAL A 360 5.15 -19.98 -5.67
CA VAL A 360 5.76 -20.67 -4.53
C VAL A 360 6.09 -19.63 -3.47
N LEU A 361 5.64 -19.85 -2.24
CA LEU A 361 6.03 -19.03 -1.10
C LEU A 361 7.06 -19.77 -0.24
N HIS A 362 8.08 -19.06 0.18
CA HIS A 362 9.18 -19.54 1.01
C HIS A 362 9.03 -19.14 2.48
#